data_6addadc2d95357a3f895d28a1e10e2fd
#
_entry.id   6addadc2d95357a3f895d28a1e10e2fd
#
_cell.length_a   1.000
_cell.length_b   1.000
_cell.length_c   1.000
_cell.angle_alpha   90.00
_cell.angle_beta   90.00
_cell.angle_gamma   90.00
#
_symmetry.space_group_name_H-M   'P 1'
#
loop_
_entity.id
_entity.type
_entity.pdbx_description
1 polymer ?
#
loop_
_entity_poly.entity_id
_entity_poly.type
_entity_poly.pdbx_seq_one_letter_code
_entity_poly.pdbx_strand_id
1 'polypeptide(L)'
;GYTLADGLEYIRTGIAAGLNIDAFAPRLSFFWGMGKNYFMEVAKMRAGRVLWAKIIKEFGPKLDKSMALRTHCQTSGWSLTAQDPFNNVGRTCMEAMAAALGHTQSLHTNALDEAIALPTDFSARIARNTQLYIQDETRVCKVVDPWGGSYYVEALTDELIKRAWGHIQEVEKLGGMAKAIETGLPKMRIEEAAARRQARIDSGRENIVGLNYMQLEHEDAIDILEVDNTAVREAQIARLNKLRANRDNEKVQQCLDAITKSVETGEGNLLELAVEAARARASLGEISMAVEKVCGRHKAVIRSISGVYSKESSDTAAIERVRKMTDEFEKREGRRPRIMV
;
A
#
# COMPACT_ATOMS: atom_id res chain seq x y z
N GLY A 1 7.53 -2.65 -9.99
CA GLY A 1 7.17 -2.26 -11.35
C GLY A 1 6.06 -1.21 -11.34
N TYR A 2 4.86 -1.55 -10.89
CA TYR A 2 3.68 -0.67 -10.95
C TYR A 2 3.88 0.66 -10.22
N THR A 3 4.42 0.68 -9.02
CA THR A 3 4.70 1.92 -8.28
C THR A 3 5.62 2.88 -9.05
N LEU A 4 6.62 2.34 -9.79
CA LEU A 4 7.48 3.16 -10.64
C LEU A 4 6.75 3.64 -11.91
N ALA A 5 5.80 2.84 -12.42
CA ALA A 5 4.94 3.25 -13.51
C ALA A 5 3.96 4.37 -13.08
N ASP A 6 3.45 4.33 -11.83
CA ASP A 6 2.71 5.46 -11.24
C ASP A 6 3.56 6.73 -11.21
N GLY A 7 4.81 6.61 -10.75
CA GLY A 7 5.75 7.73 -10.74
C GLY A 7 6.00 8.31 -12.13
N LEU A 8 6.11 7.46 -13.16
CA LEU A 8 6.25 7.87 -14.55
C LEU A 8 5.02 8.67 -15.03
N GLU A 9 3.81 8.22 -14.65
CA GLU A 9 2.57 8.93 -14.95
C GLU A 9 2.53 10.33 -14.29
N TYR A 10 2.99 10.43 -13.03
CA TYR A 10 3.09 11.72 -12.33
C TYR A 10 4.09 12.66 -12.99
N ILE A 11 5.23 12.17 -13.47
CA ILE A 11 6.21 12.97 -14.21
C ILE A 11 5.59 13.53 -15.48
N ARG A 12 4.93 12.69 -16.29
CA ARG A 12 4.26 13.13 -17.52
C ARG A 12 3.20 14.17 -17.27
N THR A 13 2.35 13.94 -16.27
CA THR A 13 1.28 14.85 -15.88
C THR A 13 1.84 16.20 -15.42
N GLY A 14 2.88 16.19 -14.59
CA GLY A 14 3.53 17.42 -14.13
C GLY A 14 4.15 18.23 -15.28
N ILE A 15 4.85 17.56 -16.19
CA ILE A 15 5.43 18.22 -17.37
C ILE A 15 4.33 18.77 -18.30
N ALA A 16 3.27 18.00 -18.54
CA ALA A 16 2.13 18.44 -19.35
C ALA A 16 1.41 19.66 -18.76
N ALA A 17 1.42 19.78 -17.43
CA ALA A 17 0.91 20.94 -16.70
C ALA A 17 1.90 22.14 -16.68
N GLY A 18 3.03 22.06 -17.38
CA GLY A 18 4.03 23.13 -17.48
C GLY A 18 5.02 23.20 -16.32
N LEU A 19 5.10 22.19 -15.46
CA LEU A 19 6.05 22.18 -14.34
C LEU A 19 7.46 21.80 -14.82
N ASN A 20 8.46 22.47 -14.26
CA ASN A 20 9.85 22.07 -14.48
C ASN A 20 10.17 20.81 -13.70
N ILE A 21 10.69 19.78 -14.38
CA ILE A 21 11.02 18.48 -13.77
C ILE A 21 11.96 18.63 -12.56
N ASP A 22 12.94 19.50 -12.62
CA ASP A 22 13.90 19.72 -11.53
C ASP A 22 13.30 20.42 -10.30
N ALA A 23 12.11 21.02 -10.46
CA ALA A 23 11.38 21.64 -9.36
C ALA A 23 10.52 20.64 -8.59
N PHE A 24 9.93 19.64 -9.26
CA PHE A 24 9.00 18.73 -8.61
C PHE A 24 9.50 17.27 -8.46
N ALA A 25 10.27 16.73 -9.42
CA ALA A 25 10.74 15.35 -9.34
C ALA A 25 11.51 15.04 -8.04
N PRO A 26 12.38 15.92 -7.51
CA PRO A 26 13.06 15.69 -6.22
C PRO A 26 12.11 15.61 -5.01
N ARG A 27 10.84 15.98 -5.17
CA ARG A 27 9.83 15.95 -4.11
C ARG A 27 8.95 14.70 -4.16
N LEU A 28 8.98 13.96 -5.25
CA LEU A 28 8.28 12.69 -5.36
C LEU A 28 8.87 11.68 -4.37
N SER A 29 8.00 10.95 -3.71
CA SER A 29 8.37 9.91 -2.76
C SER A 29 7.48 8.70 -2.97
N PHE A 30 8.04 7.53 -2.73
CA PHE A 30 7.36 6.25 -2.90
C PHE A 30 7.16 5.59 -1.55
N PHE A 31 5.99 5.00 -1.37
CA PHE A 31 5.65 4.22 -0.19
C PHE A 31 5.78 2.73 -0.53
N TRP A 32 6.68 2.01 0.17
CA TRP A 32 6.91 0.59 -0.09
C TRP A 32 6.76 -0.27 1.16
N GLY A 33 6.02 -1.39 1.04
CA GLY A 33 5.97 -2.42 2.05
C GLY A 33 7.26 -3.25 2.07
N MET A 34 7.74 -3.62 3.25
CA MET A 34 8.91 -4.48 3.45
C MET A 34 8.48 -5.79 4.10
N GLY A 35 8.66 -6.88 3.38
CA GLY A 35 8.33 -8.23 3.85
C GLY A 35 9.50 -8.96 4.51
N LYS A 36 9.28 -10.24 4.84
CA LYS A 36 10.25 -11.08 5.58
C LYS A 36 11.38 -11.65 4.72
N ASN A 37 11.27 -11.61 3.36
CA ASN A 37 12.32 -12.14 2.50
C ASN A 37 13.47 -11.13 2.40
N TYR A 38 14.35 -11.16 3.39
CA TYR A 38 15.36 -10.17 3.68
C TYR A 38 16.17 -9.70 2.45
N PHE A 39 16.83 -10.64 1.77
CA PHE A 39 17.66 -10.28 0.61
C PHE A 39 16.85 -9.81 -0.59
N MET A 40 15.64 -10.35 -0.79
CA MET A 40 14.71 -9.87 -1.82
C MET A 40 14.30 -8.42 -1.58
N GLU A 41 14.05 -8.06 -0.33
CA GLU A 41 13.65 -6.70 0.04
C GLU A 41 14.81 -5.70 -0.12
N VAL A 42 16.03 -6.06 0.29
CA VAL A 42 17.23 -5.26 0.04
C VAL A 42 17.46 -5.07 -1.47
N ALA A 43 17.39 -6.14 -2.25
CA ALA A 43 17.57 -6.11 -3.69
C ALA A 43 16.46 -5.29 -4.39
N LYS A 44 15.22 -5.34 -3.89
CA LYS A 44 14.11 -4.51 -4.37
C LYS A 44 14.43 -3.02 -4.25
N MET A 45 14.97 -2.59 -3.12
CA MET A 45 15.34 -1.19 -2.90
C MET A 45 16.46 -0.75 -3.85
N ARG A 46 17.47 -1.60 -4.04
CA ARG A 46 18.57 -1.35 -4.99
C ARG A 46 18.07 -1.29 -6.44
N ALA A 47 17.26 -2.25 -6.86
CA ALA A 47 16.64 -2.30 -8.19
C ALA A 47 15.77 -1.07 -8.46
N GLY A 48 15.00 -0.64 -7.45
CA GLY A 48 14.15 0.55 -7.55
C GLY A 48 14.93 1.81 -7.85
N ARG A 49 16.08 2.02 -7.19
CA ARG A 49 16.95 3.19 -7.46
C ARG A 49 17.47 3.21 -8.90
N VAL A 50 17.92 2.07 -9.40
CA VAL A 50 18.41 1.95 -10.78
C VAL A 50 17.30 2.25 -11.79
N LEU A 51 16.13 1.63 -11.59
CA LEU A 51 14.99 1.81 -12.49
C LEU A 51 14.47 3.24 -12.50
N TRP A 52 14.35 3.86 -11.33
CA TRP A 52 13.90 5.24 -11.21
C TRP A 52 14.84 6.21 -11.91
N ALA A 53 16.14 6.07 -11.67
CA ALA A 53 17.15 6.89 -12.34
C ALA A 53 17.08 6.75 -13.86
N LYS A 54 16.89 5.52 -14.39
CA LYS A 54 16.72 5.28 -15.84
C LYS A 54 15.46 5.96 -16.38
N ILE A 55 14.33 5.84 -15.69
CA ILE A 55 13.06 6.46 -16.10
C ILE A 55 13.19 7.99 -16.16
N ILE A 56 13.70 8.60 -15.09
CA ILE A 56 13.77 10.07 -15.02
C ILE A 56 14.78 10.63 -16.03
N LYS A 57 15.85 9.91 -16.30
CA LYS A 57 16.88 10.34 -17.27
C LYS A 57 16.32 10.62 -18.66
N GLU A 58 15.27 9.89 -19.08
CA GLU A 58 14.61 10.08 -20.39
C GLU A 58 13.95 11.45 -20.54
N PHE A 59 13.65 12.13 -19.43
CA PHE A 59 13.05 13.47 -19.41
C PHE A 59 14.08 14.61 -19.35
N GLY A 60 15.38 14.30 -19.39
CA GLY A 60 16.46 15.27 -19.46
C GLY A 60 16.59 16.20 -18.27
N PRO A 61 16.50 15.70 -16.99
CA PRO A 61 16.71 16.56 -15.81
C PRO A 61 18.14 17.12 -15.79
N LYS A 62 18.29 18.31 -15.24
CA LYS A 62 19.61 18.97 -15.10
C LYS A 62 20.24 18.69 -13.73
N LEU A 63 19.44 18.22 -12.75
CA LEU A 63 19.88 17.99 -11.40
C LEU A 63 19.88 16.49 -11.07
N ASP A 64 20.99 15.97 -10.56
CA ASP A 64 21.10 14.56 -10.14
C ASP A 64 20.07 14.16 -9.10
N LYS A 65 19.70 15.10 -8.19
CA LYS A 65 18.67 14.87 -7.18
C LYS A 65 17.28 14.58 -7.78
N SER A 66 17.02 14.98 -9.03
CA SER A 66 15.77 14.67 -9.72
C SER A 66 15.67 13.19 -10.09
N MET A 67 16.81 12.52 -10.26
CA MET A 67 16.91 11.09 -10.54
C MET A 67 16.99 10.23 -9.26
N ALA A 68 17.14 10.85 -8.09
CA ALA A 68 17.27 10.14 -6.83
C ALA A 68 15.91 9.59 -6.37
N LEU A 69 15.83 8.27 -6.15
CA LEU A 69 14.65 7.63 -5.56
C LEU A 69 14.55 7.99 -4.09
N ARG A 70 13.38 8.48 -3.68
CA ARG A 70 13.04 8.70 -2.27
C ARG A 70 11.95 7.73 -1.86
N THR A 71 12.15 7.06 -0.72
CA THR A 71 11.20 6.08 -0.23
C THR A 71 10.85 6.32 1.23
N HIS A 72 9.59 6.09 1.53
CA HIS A 72 9.11 5.72 2.85
C HIS A 72 8.83 4.23 2.84
N CYS A 73 9.36 3.47 3.78
CA CYS A 73 9.05 2.06 3.93
C CYS A 73 8.20 1.81 5.18
N GLN A 74 7.29 0.88 5.06
CA GLN A 74 6.57 0.31 6.19
C GLN A 74 6.85 -1.19 6.24
N THR A 75 7.12 -1.72 7.41
CA THR A 75 7.14 -3.18 7.61
C THR A 75 5.76 -3.75 7.26
N SER A 76 5.72 -4.93 6.64
CA SER A 76 4.49 -5.49 6.10
C SER A 76 3.57 -6.00 7.19
N GLY A 77 2.40 -5.38 7.41
CA GLY A 77 1.37 -5.89 8.30
C GLY A 77 0.78 -7.23 7.84
N TRP A 78 0.77 -7.45 6.51
CA TRP A 78 0.28 -8.71 5.95
C TRP A 78 1.17 -9.93 6.28
N SER A 79 2.43 -9.73 6.63
CA SER A 79 3.35 -10.78 7.06
C SER A 79 3.18 -11.18 8.53
N LEU A 80 2.43 -10.40 9.30
CA LEU A 80 2.16 -10.62 10.72
C LEU A 80 0.98 -11.56 10.92
N THR A 81 0.94 -12.22 12.08
CA THR A 81 -0.10 -13.20 12.43
C THR A 81 -0.87 -12.75 13.66
N ALA A 82 -2.16 -13.08 13.72
CA ALA A 82 -2.95 -12.94 14.93
C ALA A 82 -2.58 -14.03 15.97
N GLN A 83 -2.17 -15.19 15.49
CA GLN A 83 -1.72 -16.33 16.29
C GLN A 83 -0.28 -16.10 16.75
N ASP A 84 -0.01 -16.42 18.02
CA ASP A 84 1.30 -16.28 18.67
C ASP A 84 1.96 -14.91 18.36
N PRO A 85 1.29 -13.78 18.71
CA PRO A 85 1.61 -12.46 18.18
C PRO A 85 2.96 -11.90 18.66
N PHE A 86 3.57 -12.44 19.71
CA PHE A 86 4.89 -12.02 20.15
C PHE A 86 5.98 -12.31 19.12
N ASN A 87 5.81 -13.32 18.27
CA ASN A 87 6.71 -13.58 17.13
C ASN A 87 6.72 -12.42 16.13
N ASN A 88 5.68 -11.58 16.11
CA ASN A 88 5.61 -10.41 15.24
C ASN A 88 6.69 -9.37 15.54
N VAL A 89 7.18 -9.31 16.78
CA VAL A 89 8.31 -8.43 17.14
C VAL A 89 9.56 -8.80 16.33
N GLY A 90 9.87 -10.10 16.24
CA GLY A 90 10.98 -10.60 15.43
C GLY A 90 10.76 -10.36 13.93
N ARG A 91 9.53 -10.57 13.43
CA ARG A 91 9.18 -10.33 12.02
C ARG A 91 9.37 -8.87 11.65
N THR A 92 8.78 -7.96 12.42
CA THR A 92 8.91 -6.51 12.25
C THR A 92 10.38 -6.06 12.32
N CYS A 93 11.18 -6.64 13.22
CA CYS A 93 12.60 -6.35 13.32
C CYS A 93 13.36 -6.72 12.03
N MET A 94 13.13 -7.91 11.49
CA MET A 94 13.79 -8.35 10.25
C MET A 94 13.38 -7.50 9.04
N GLU A 95 12.12 -7.10 8.95
CA GLU A 95 11.61 -6.23 7.91
C GLU A 95 12.18 -4.80 8.03
N ALA A 96 12.27 -4.28 9.25
CA ALA A 96 12.89 -2.99 9.53
C ALA A 96 14.40 -2.99 9.20
N MET A 97 15.10 -4.08 9.52
CA MET A 97 16.50 -4.26 9.16
C MET A 97 16.70 -4.28 7.64
N ALA A 98 15.82 -4.96 6.90
CA ALA A 98 15.86 -4.97 5.43
C ALA A 98 15.61 -3.58 4.84
N ALA A 99 14.70 -2.79 5.44
CA ALA A 99 14.45 -1.40 5.04
C ALA A 99 15.65 -0.50 5.31
N ALA A 100 16.29 -0.63 6.49
CA ALA A 100 17.47 0.14 6.86
C ALA A 100 18.66 -0.17 5.94
N LEU A 101 18.97 -1.44 5.71
CA LEU A 101 20.05 -1.86 4.81
C LEU A 101 19.70 -1.72 3.31
N GLY A 102 18.40 -1.54 2.99
CA GLY A 102 17.92 -1.11 1.69
C GLY A 102 17.98 0.41 1.47
N HIS A 103 18.37 1.18 2.49
CA HIS A 103 18.52 2.65 2.45
C HIS A 103 17.21 3.40 2.20
N THR A 104 16.17 3.09 2.97
CA THR A 104 14.96 3.93 3.00
C THR A 104 15.22 5.28 3.68
N GLN A 105 14.55 6.35 3.26
CA GLN A 105 14.69 7.67 3.88
C GLN A 105 13.86 7.83 5.14
N SER A 106 12.76 7.11 5.25
CA SER A 106 11.94 7.04 6.47
C SER A 106 11.33 5.65 6.61
N LEU A 107 11.01 5.27 7.84
CA LEU A 107 10.55 3.94 8.18
C LEU A 107 9.41 4.00 9.20
N HIS A 108 8.35 3.23 8.93
CA HIS A 108 7.33 2.86 9.89
C HIS A 108 7.49 1.38 10.26
N THR A 109 7.38 1.07 11.53
CA THR A 109 7.37 -0.30 12.05
C THR A 109 6.00 -0.62 12.65
N ASN A 110 5.40 -1.72 12.21
CA ASN A 110 4.12 -2.18 12.75
C ASN A 110 4.28 -2.70 14.17
N ALA A 111 3.25 -2.52 14.97
CA ALA A 111 3.16 -3.09 16.30
C ALA A 111 2.87 -4.60 16.24
N LEU A 112 3.16 -5.32 17.31
CA LEU A 112 2.99 -6.79 17.36
C LEU A 112 1.52 -7.24 17.22
N ASP A 113 0.58 -6.36 17.56
CA ASP A 113 -0.87 -6.56 17.54
C ASP A 113 -1.54 -6.07 16.24
N GLU A 114 -0.76 -5.63 15.24
CA GLU A 114 -1.26 -5.10 13.96
C GLU A 114 -2.24 -6.05 13.23
N ALA A 115 -2.05 -7.36 13.36
CA ALA A 115 -2.93 -8.36 12.75
C ALA A 115 -4.25 -8.57 13.54
N ILE A 116 -4.39 -7.95 14.71
CA ILE A 116 -5.51 -8.15 15.64
C ILE A 116 -6.34 -6.88 15.80
N ALA A 117 -5.67 -5.75 16.12
CA ALA A 117 -6.33 -4.49 16.49
C ALA A 117 -5.39 -3.28 16.28
N LEU A 118 -5.84 -2.10 16.66
CA LEU A 118 -4.99 -0.93 16.79
C LEU A 118 -3.97 -1.12 17.93
N PRO A 119 -2.77 -0.51 17.80
CA PRO A 119 -1.72 -0.70 18.79
C PRO A 119 -2.11 -0.11 20.17
N THR A 120 -1.74 -0.82 21.22
CA THR A 120 -1.72 -0.29 22.58
C THR A 120 -0.48 0.58 22.80
N ASP A 121 -0.42 1.35 23.88
CA ASP A 121 0.78 2.12 24.25
C ASP A 121 2.02 1.21 24.42
N PHE A 122 1.81 0.00 24.94
CA PHE A 122 2.86 -1.01 25.10
C PHE A 122 3.39 -1.48 23.75
N SER A 123 2.52 -1.93 22.86
CA SER A 123 2.92 -2.46 21.55
C SER A 123 3.51 -1.38 20.62
N ALA A 124 2.94 -0.17 20.66
CA ALA A 124 3.47 0.99 19.92
C ALA A 124 4.88 1.39 20.40
N ARG A 125 5.13 1.34 21.72
CA ARG A 125 6.45 1.59 22.29
C ARG A 125 7.49 0.58 21.79
N ILE A 126 7.14 -0.71 21.74
CA ILE A 126 8.04 -1.76 21.24
C ILE A 126 8.34 -1.55 19.76
N ALA A 127 7.31 -1.25 18.95
CA ALA A 127 7.48 -0.96 17.52
C ALA A 127 8.43 0.22 17.28
N ARG A 128 8.28 1.31 18.04
CA ARG A 128 9.20 2.45 17.98
C ARG A 128 10.62 2.08 18.42
N ASN A 129 10.73 1.35 19.53
CA ASN A 129 12.04 0.97 20.07
C ASN A 129 12.79 0.02 19.13
N THR A 130 12.10 -0.76 18.30
CA THR A 130 12.72 -1.58 17.26
C THR A 130 13.57 -0.73 16.32
N GLN A 131 13.11 0.44 15.90
CA GLN A 131 13.93 1.36 15.09
C GLN A 131 15.11 1.95 15.88
N LEU A 132 14.89 2.32 17.14
CA LEU A 132 15.93 2.95 17.96
C LEU A 132 17.10 1.99 18.22
N TYR A 133 16.85 0.73 18.60
CA TYR A 133 17.96 -0.18 18.83
C TYR A 133 18.68 -0.59 17.53
N ILE A 134 17.95 -0.70 16.39
CA ILE A 134 18.60 -0.88 15.09
C ILE A 134 19.56 0.27 14.81
N GLN A 135 19.12 1.51 15.04
CA GLN A 135 19.93 2.70 14.81
C GLN A 135 21.12 2.82 15.76
N ASP A 136 20.89 2.63 17.06
CA ASP A 136 21.82 3.06 18.08
C ASP A 136 22.71 1.90 18.59
N GLU A 137 22.19 0.67 18.66
CA GLU A 137 22.90 -0.47 19.24
C GLU A 137 23.59 -1.34 18.17
N THR A 138 22.94 -1.56 17.00
CA THR A 138 23.47 -2.52 16.01
C THR A 138 24.57 -1.97 15.12
N ARG A 139 24.69 -0.65 15.03
CA ARG A 139 25.65 0.08 14.17
C ARG A 139 25.46 -0.14 12.65
N VAL A 140 24.39 -0.79 12.21
CA VAL A 140 24.14 -1.08 10.78
C VAL A 140 23.98 0.20 9.95
N CYS A 141 23.53 1.30 10.56
CA CYS A 141 23.38 2.60 9.90
C CYS A 141 24.71 3.35 9.65
N LYS A 142 25.86 2.80 10.08
CA LYS A 142 27.18 3.43 9.89
C LYS A 142 27.81 3.16 8.52
N VAL A 143 27.28 2.21 7.77
CA VAL A 143 27.78 1.79 6.46
C VAL A 143 26.73 2.00 5.39
N VAL A 144 27.18 2.34 4.18
CA VAL A 144 26.31 2.50 3.00
C VAL A 144 26.44 1.27 2.13
N ASP A 145 25.30 0.73 1.71
CA ASP A 145 25.18 -0.45 0.85
C ASP A 145 26.11 -1.62 1.23
N PRO A 146 26.01 -2.16 2.47
CA PRO A 146 26.93 -3.20 2.94
C PRO A 146 26.85 -4.49 2.15
N TRP A 147 25.78 -4.68 1.38
CA TRP A 147 25.56 -5.82 0.49
C TRP A 147 26.08 -5.60 -0.94
N GLY A 148 26.61 -4.40 -1.25
CA GLY A 148 27.24 -4.09 -2.52
C GLY A 148 28.41 -5.02 -2.80
N GLY A 149 28.45 -5.64 -3.99
CA GLY A 149 29.46 -6.62 -4.39
C GLY A 149 29.18 -8.07 -3.94
N SER A 150 28.13 -8.32 -3.15
CA SER A 150 27.66 -9.68 -2.90
C SER A 150 27.13 -10.30 -4.20
N TYR A 151 27.73 -11.38 -4.68
CA TYR A 151 27.28 -12.06 -5.90
C TYR A 151 25.79 -12.39 -5.91
N TYR A 152 25.27 -12.85 -4.77
CA TYR A 152 23.86 -13.19 -4.64
C TYR A 152 22.95 -11.95 -4.72
N VAL A 153 23.28 -10.90 -3.98
CA VAL A 153 22.47 -9.67 -3.95
C VAL A 153 22.54 -8.93 -5.28
N GLU A 154 23.70 -8.90 -5.95
CA GLU A 154 23.85 -8.29 -7.27
C GLU A 154 23.02 -9.05 -8.33
N ALA A 155 23.11 -10.38 -8.35
CA ALA A 155 22.33 -11.21 -9.28
C ALA A 155 20.82 -11.04 -9.05
N LEU A 156 20.39 -11.02 -7.78
CA LEU A 156 18.98 -10.82 -7.40
C LEU A 156 18.49 -9.41 -7.78
N THR A 157 19.33 -8.40 -7.60
CA THR A 157 19.03 -7.01 -8.00
C THR A 157 18.83 -6.92 -9.52
N ASP A 158 19.73 -7.51 -10.31
CA ASP A 158 19.64 -7.51 -11.78
C ASP A 158 18.37 -8.22 -12.28
N GLU A 159 18.05 -9.37 -11.70
CA GLU A 159 16.82 -10.10 -12.06
C GLU A 159 15.55 -9.32 -11.70
N LEU A 160 15.53 -8.63 -10.56
CA LEU A 160 14.41 -7.74 -10.19
C LEU A 160 14.29 -6.55 -11.13
N ILE A 161 15.41 -5.96 -11.57
CA ILE A 161 15.41 -4.88 -12.57
C ILE A 161 14.72 -5.37 -13.84
N LYS A 162 15.12 -6.52 -14.36
CA LYS A 162 14.58 -7.10 -15.62
C LYS A 162 13.07 -7.35 -15.51
N ARG A 163 12.64 -8.02 -14.43
CA ARG A 163 11.22 -8.33 -14.22
C ARG A 163 10.37 -7.09 -14.00
N ALA A 164 10.84 -6.16 -13.16
CA ALA A 164 10.11 -4.92 -12.92
C ALA A 164 10.02 -4.05 -14.18
N TRP A 165 11.09 -4.02 -14.98
CA TRP A 165 11.07 -3.33 -16.28
C TRP A 165 10.05 -3.93 -17.25
N GLY A 166 9.93 -5.27 -17.30
CA GLY A 166 8.89 -5.94 -18.07
C GLY A 166 7.47 -5.51 -17.67
N HIS A 167 7.20 -5.36 -16.38
CA HIS A 167 5.90 -4.84 -15.89
C HIS A 167 5.68 -3.37 -16.25
N ILE A 168 6.70 -2.53 -16.19
CA ILE A 168 6.62 -1.13 -16.63
C ILE A 168 6.28 -1.08 -18.11
N GLN A 169 6.97 -1.85 -18.95
CA GLN A 169 6.70 -1.93 -20.38
C GLN A 169 5.29 -2.45 -20.70
N GLU A 170 4.75 -3.40 -19.92
CA GLU A 170 3.37 -3.86 -20.07
C GLU A 170 2.37 -2.72 -19.82
N VAL A 171 2.59 -1.93 -18.78
CA VAL A 171 1.78 -0.74 -18.46
C VAL A 171 1.87 0.30 -19.56
N GLU A 172 3.07 0.58 -20.06
CA GLU A 172 3.31 1.55 -21.14
C GLU A 172 2.59 1.16 -22.44
N LYS A 173 2.55 -0.12 -22.79
CA LYS A 173 1.80 -0.62 -23.96
C LYS A 173 0.30 -0.37 -23.87
N LEU A 174 -0.24 -0.24 -22.65
CA LEU A 174 -1.64 0.10 -22.42
C LEU A 174 -1.91 1.62 -22.48
N GLY A 175 -0.88 2.42 -22.63
CA GLY A 175 -0.96 3.88 -22.70
C GLY A 175 -0.73 4.57 -21.35
N GLY A 176 0.02 3.95 -20.45
CA GLY A 176 0.39 4.46 -19.14
C GLY A 176 -0.45 3.90 -17.99
N MET A 177 -0.08 4.29 -16.77
CA MET A 177 -0.65 3.67 -15.57
C MET A 177 -2.13 4.03 -15.35
N ALA A 178 -2.55 5.25 -15.66
CA ALA A 178 -3.95 5.65 -15.56
C ALA A 178 -4.85 4.72 -16.40
N LYS A 179 -4.48 4.47 -17.65
CA LYS A 179 -5.22 3.55 -18.53
C LYS A 179 -5.11 2.09 -18.10
N ALA A 180 -3.96 1.66 -17.61
CA ALA A 180 -3.79 0.31 -17.06
C ALA A 180 -4.74 0.07 -15.87
N ILE A 181 -4.93 1.06 -14.99
CA ILE A 181 -5.88 0.99 -13.87
C ILE A 181 -7.32 0.85 -14.38
N GLU A 182 -7.71 1.59 -15.41
CA GLU A 182 -9.05 1.48 -16.03
C GLU A 182 -9.33 0.07 -16.55
N THR A 183 -8.31 -0.64 -17.05
CA THR A 183 -8.45 -2.04 -17.48
C THR A 183 -8.60 -3.03 -16.33
N GLY A 184 -8.27 -2.63 -15.10
CA GLY A 184 -8.22 -3.50 -13.92
C GLY A 184 -6.99 -4.42 -13.84
N LEU A 185 -6.03 -4.31 -14.77
CA LEU A 185 -4.87 -5.21 -14.86
C LEU A 185 -4.02 -5.21 -13.58
N PRO A 186 -3.60 -4.07 -13.00
CA PRO A 186 -2.77 -4.08 -11.79
C PRO A 186 -3.45 -4.77 -10.61
N LYS A 187 -4.74 -4.48 -10.40
CA LYS A 187 -5.53 -5.10 -9.32
C LYS A 187 -5.63 -6.62 -9.51
N MET A 188 -5.95 -7.07 -10.71
CA MET A 188 -6.06 -8.49 -11.03
C MET A 188 -4.75 -9.24 -10.75
N ARG A 189 -3.59 -8.67 -11.12
CA ARG A 189 -2.26 -9.26 -10.86
C ARG A 189 -1.95 -9.36 -9.36
N ILE A 190 -2.34 -8.36 -8.58
CA ILE A 190 -2.18 -8.36 -7.12
C ILE A 190 -3.05 -9.45 -6.49
N GLU A 191 -4.32 -9.53 -6.87
CA GLU A 191 -5.25 -10.56 -6.37
C GLU A 191 -4.79 -11.98 -6.75
N GLU A 192 -4.30 -12.17 -7.98
CA GLU A 192 -3.73 -13.44 -8.42
C GLU A 192 -2.51 -13.85 -7.57
N ALA A 193 -1.59 -12.92 -7.30
CA ALA A 193 -0.44 -13.18 -6.46
C ALA A 193 -0.82 -13.51 -5.02
N ALA A 194 -1.81 -12.79 -4.46
CA ALA A 194 -2.34 -13.05 -3.12
C ALA A 194 -3.00 -14.44 -3.02
N ALA A 195 -3.88 -14.79 -3.97
CA ALA A 195 -4.54 -16.10 -4.00
C ALA A 195 -3.53 -17.26 -4.14
N ARG A 196 -2.49 -17.08 -4.95
CA ARG A 196 -1.43 -18.06 -5.12
C ARG A 196 -0.64 -18.30 -3.83
N ARG A 197 -0.32 -17.20 -3.13
CA ARG A 197 0.41 -17.31 -1.86
C ARG A 197 -0.47 -17.90 -0.76
N GLN A 198 -1.75 -17.52 -0.67
CA GLN A 198 -2.68 -18.11 0.30
C GLN A 198 -2.76 -19.64 0.10
N ALA A 199 -2.85 -20.10 -1.14
CA ALA A 199 -2.86 -21.54 -1.43
C ALA A 199 -1.59 -22.26 -0.97
N ARG A 200 -0.41 -21.62 -1.01
CA ARG A 200 0.83 -22.17 -0.49
C ARG A 200 0.85 -22.27 1.03
N ILE A 201 0.33 -21.25 1.70
CA ILE A 201 0.20 -21.21 3.16
C ILE A 201 -0.76 -22.32 3.61
N ASP A 202 -1.96 -22.37 3.04
CA ASP A 202 -3.01 -23.33 3.44
C ASP A 202 -2.62 -24.77 3.17
N SER A 203 -1.83 -25.02 2.13
CA SER A 203 -1.33 -26.36 1.79
C SER A 203 -0.01 -26.73 2.47
N GLY A 204 0.53 -25.90 3.37
CA GLY A 204 1.77 -26.15 4.10
C GLY A 204 3.04 -26.06 3.24
N ARG A 205 2.96 -25.57 1.99
CA ARG A 205 4.14 -25.30 1.17
C ARG A 205 4.91 -24.06 1.58
N GLU A 206 4.27 -23.12 2.28
CA GLU A 206 4.89 -21.99 2.92
C GLU A 206 4.57 -22.03 4.41
N ASN A 207 5.58 -22.23 5.25
CA ASN A 207 5.41 -22.30 6.69
C ASN A 207 5.43 -20.91 7.33
N ILE A 208 4.47 -20.68 8.21
CA ILE A 208 4.38 -19.48 9.06
C ILE A 208 4.26 -19.96 10.51
N VAL A 209 5.27 -19.67 11.31
CA VAL A 209 5.32 -20.05 12.73
C VAL A 209 4.14 -19.46 13.48
N GLY A 210 3.47 -20.26 14.28
CA GLY A 210 2.28 -19.92 15.03
C GLY A 210 0.99 -20.02 14.20
N LEU A 211 1.04 -19.90 12.86
CA LEU A 211 -0.16 -19.95 12.02
C LEU A 211 -0.47 -21.35 11.47
N ASN A 212 0.45 -21.96 10.74
CA ASN A 212 0.30 -23.29 10.14
C ASN A 212 1.47 -24.23 10.46
N TYR A 213 2.42 -23.78 11.26
CA TYR A 213 3.58 -24.50 11.72
C TYR A 213 3.91 -24.14 13.17
N MET A 214 4.20 -25.13 14.01
CA MET A 214 4.47 -24.95 15.44
C MET A 214 3.36 -24.14 16.16
N GLN A 215 2.12 -24.50 15.91
CA GLN A 215 0.96 -23.89 16.54
C GLN A 215 0.93 -24.20 18.05
N LEU A 216 0.51 -23.22 18.85
CA LEU A 216 0.22 -23.42 20.27
C LEU A 216 -1.13 -24.13 20.42
N GLU A 217 -1.25 -25.06 21.37
CA GLU A 217 -2.53 -25.67 21.73
C GLU A 217 -3.46 -24.68 22.41
N HIS A 218 -2.90 -23.77 23.20
CA HIS A 218 -3.59 -22.67 23.86
C HIS A 218 -2.77 -21.40 23.74
N GLU A 219 -3.43 -20.30 23.45
CA GLU A 219 -2.82 -18.97 23.39
C GLU A 219 -3.33 -18.14 24.57
N ASP A 220 -2.44 -17.46 25.26
CA ASP A 220 -2.79 -16.48 26.26
C ASP A 220 -3.42 -15.25 25.61
N ALA A 221 -4.47 -14.71 26.21
CA ALA A 221 -5.06 -13.46 25.77
C ALA A 221 -4.08 -12.31 25.97
N ILE A 222 -3.96 -11.45 24.98
CA ILE A 222 -3.21 -10.20 25.07
C ILE A 222 -4.17 -9.03 25.20
N ASP A 223 -3.73 -7.96 25.87
CA ASP A 223 -4.48 -6.71 25.90
C ASP A 223 -4.52 -6.10 24.51
N ILE A 224 -5.72 -5.82 24.01
CA ILE A 224 -5.96 -5.18 22.72
C ILE A 224 -6.68 -3.85 22.88
N LEU A 225 -6.44 -2.91 21.98
CA LEU A 225 -7.16 -1.64 21.96
C LEU A 225 -8.48 -1.82 21.20
N GLU A 226 -9.57 -1.95 21.95
CA GLU A 226 -10.92 -1.95 21.39
C GLU A 226 -11.41 -0.53 21.16
N VAL A 227 -11.91 -0.26 19.97
CA VAL A 227 -12.51 1.04 19.61
C VAL A 227 -14.01 0.90 19.52
N ASP A 228 -14.72 1.68 20.35
CA ASP A 228 -16.18 1.81 20.21
C ASP A 228 -16.50 2.65 18.96
N ASN A 229 -16.69 1.98 17.83
CA ASN A 229 -17.03 2.60 16.57
C ASN A 229 -18.32 3.41 16.60
N THR A 230 -19.30 3.04 17.45
CA THR A 230 -20.55 3.75 17.60
C THR A 230 -20.31 5.09 18.29
N ALA A 231 -19.60 5.10 19.41
CA ALA A 231 -19.26 6.32 20.13
C ALA A 231 -18.41 7.28 19.27
N VAL A 232 -17.41 6.75 18.54
CA VAL A 232 -16.57 7.56 17.62
C VAL A 232 -17.42 8.18 16.53
N ARG A 233 -18.32 7.42 15.88
CA ARG A 233 -19.22 7.90 14.84
C ARG A 233 -20.16 9.00 15.37
N GLU A 234 -20.79 8.77 16.51
CA GLU A 234 -21.70 9.74 17.15
C GLU A 234 -20.98 11.03 17.51
N ALA A 235 -19.81 10.94 18.12
CA ALA A 235 -18.98 12.10 18.45
C ALA A 235 -18.59 12.90 17.20
N GLN A 236 -18.27 12.22 16.08
CA GLN A 236 -17.95 12.90 14.82
C GLN A 236 -19.19 13.57 14.20
N ILE A 237 -20.34 12.93 14.21
CA ILE A 237 -21.61 13.52 13.74
C ILE A 237 -21.95 14.77 14.58
N ALA A 238 -21.84 14.68 15.90
CA ALA A 238 -22.09 15.82 16.80
C ALA A 238 -21.15 17.00 16.48
N ARG A 239 -19.85 16.74 16.24
CA ARG A 239 -18.89 17.77 15.84
C ARG A 239 -19.25 18.43 14.49
N LEU A 240 -19.63 17.63 13.50
CA LEU A 240 -20.04 18.14 12.18
C LEU A 240 -21.31 18.99 12.27
N ASN A 241 -22.31 18.55 13.07
CA ASN A 241 -23.55 19.30 13.28
C ASN A 241 -23.28 20.65 13.98
N LYS A 242 -22.44 20.62 15.02
CA LYS A 242 -22.00 21.86 15.70
C LYS A 242 -21.26 22.81 14.77
N LEU A 243 -20.36 22.29 13.93
CA LEU A 243 -19.63 23.07 12.95
C LEU A 243 -20.58 23.76 11.96
N ARG A 244 -21.53 23.00 11.38
CA ARG A 244 -22.51 23.51 10.40
C ARG A 244 -23.48 24.52 10.99
N ALA A 245 -23.85 24.37 12.26
CA ALA A 245 -24.73 25.30 12.96
C ALA A 245 -24.06 26.65 13.30
N ASN A 246 -22.72 26.68 13.45
CA ASN A 246 -21.98 27.84 13.92
C ASN A 246 -21.11 28.51 12.83
N ARG A 247 -21.22 28.10 11.58
CA ARG A 247 -20.48 28.69 10.45
C ARG A 247 -21.37 29.54 9.58
N ASP A 248 -20.78 30.43 8.80
CA ASP A 248 -21.46 31.17 7.74
C ASP A 248 -21.68 30.22 6.55
N ASN A 249 -22.89 29.68 6.41
CA ASN A 249 -23.23 28.71 5.36
C ASN A 249 -23.29 29.36 3.97
N GLU A 250 -23.61 30.65 3.84
CA GLU A 250 -23.61 31.37 2.54
C GLU A 250 -22.17 31.48 2.02
N LYS A 251 -21.25 31.92 2.88
CA LYS A 251 -19.84 31.98 2.52
C LYS A 251 -19.25 30.62 2.16
N VAL A 252 -19.60 29.56 2.90
CA VAL A 252 -19.19 28.20 2.56
C VAL A 252 -19.69 27.80 1.18
N GLN A 253 -20.98 28.07 0.88
CA GLN A 253 -21.55 27.72 -0.43
C GLN A 253 -20.85 28.48 -1.56
N GLN A 254 -20.58 29.78 -1.39
CA GLN A 254 -19.82 30.56 -2.38
C GLN A 254 -18.43 29.98 -2.64
N CYS A 255 -17.72 29.55 -1.60
CA CYS A 255 -16.41 28.89 -1.77
C CYS A 255 -16.51 27.53 -2.51
N LEU A 256 -17.54 26.73 -2.21
CA LEU A 256 -17.78 25.45 -2.87
C LEU A 256 -18.17 25.65 -4.34
N ASP A 257 -18.98 26.64 -4.66
CA ASP A 257 -19.37 26.99 -6.03
C ASP A 257 -18.15 27.49 -6.84
N ALA A 258 -17.25 28.26 -6.20
CA ALA A 258 -16.00 28.66 -6.82
C ALA A 258 -15.09 27.46 -7.16
N ILE A 259 -15.02 26.45 -6.29
CA ILE A 259 -14.30 25.19 -6.58
C ILE A 259 -14.95 24.47 -7.77
N THR A 260 -16.28 24.29 -7.76
CA THR A 260 -17.01 23.65 -8.86
C THR A 260 -16.75 24.35 -10.18
N LYS A 261 -16.87 25.69 -10.21
CA LYS A 261 -16.61 26.53 -11.40
C LYS A 261 -15.16 26.39 -11.90
N SER A 262 -14.18 26.38 -11.00
CA SER A 262 -12.78 26.20 -11.36
C SER A 262 -12.52 24.82 -12.02
N VAL A 263 -13.20 23.77 -11.56
CA VAL A 263 -13.11 22.43 -12.19
C VAL A 263 -13.79 22.43 -13.56
N GLU A 264 -14.93 23.12 -13.73
CA GLU A 264 -15.67 23.20 -15.00
C GLU A 264 -14.87 23.95 -16.08
N THR A 265 -14.22 25.05 -15.70
CA THR A 265 -13.52 25.94 -16.65
C THR A 265 -12.05 25.56 -16.85
N GLY A 266 -11.45 24.81 -15.93
CA GLY A 266 -10.02 24.54 -15.88
C GLY A 266 -9.18 25.75 -15.46
N GLU A 267 -9.81 26.85 -15.00
CA GLU A 267 -9.15 28.07 -14.58
C GLU A 267 -9.05 28.18 -13.05
N GLY A 268 -8.02 28.85 -12.56
CA GLY A 268 -7.80 29.11 -11.14
C GLY A 268 -6.93 28.05 -10.46
N ASN A 269 -6.80 28.18 -9.14
CA ASN A 269 -6.00 27.29 -8.29
C ASN A 269 -6.91 26.53 -7.32
N LEU A 270 -7.19 25.27 -7.60
CA LEU A 270 -8.07 24.43 -6.77
C LEU A 270 -7.59 24.30 -5.32
N LEU A 271 -6.28 24.29 -5.08
CA LEU A 271 -5.75 24.20 -3.72
C LEU A 271 -6.02 25.50 -2.93
N GLU A 272 -5.83 26.65 -3.56
CA GLU A 272 -6.12 27.94 -2.95
C GLU A 272 -7.61 28.07 -2.61
N LEU A 273 -8.49 27.72 -3.56
CA LEU A 273 -9.94 27.71 -3.35
C LEU A 273 -10.36 26.74 -2.24
N ALA A 274 -9.74 25.56 -2.17
CA ALA A 274 -9.97 24.58 -1.10
C ALA A 274 -9.52 25.11 0.27
N VAL A 275 -8.40 25.85 0.33
CA VAL A 275 -7.94 26.52 1.57
C VAL A 275 -8.94 27.57 2.02
N GLU A 276 -9.47 28.39 1.11
CA GLU A 276 -10.50 29.40 1.45
C GLU A 276 -11.80 28.72 1.93
N ALA A 277 -12.23 27.66 1.28
CA ALA A 277 -13.38 26.87 1.73
C ALA A 277 -13.17 26.28 3.14
N ALA A 278 -11.97 25.75 3.41
CA ALA A 278 -11.62 25.23 4.73
C ALA A 278 -11.58 26.34 5.80
N ARG A 279 -11.08 27.55 5.47
CA ARG A 279 -11.13 28.74 6.33
C ARG A 279 -12.55 29.16 6.64
N ALA A 280 -13.44 29.07 5.65
CA ALA A 280 -14.89 29.30 5.84
C ALA A 280 -15.57 28.14 6.61
N ARG A 281 -14.82 27.10 7.01
CA ARG A 281 -15.27 25.91 7.73
C ARG A 281 -16.13 24.95 6.90
N ALA A 282 -15.88 24.84 5.60
CA ALA A 282 -16.35 23.71 4.83
C ALA A 282 -15.69 22.40 5.35
N SER A 283 -16.45 21.32 5.41
CA SER A 283 -15.92 20.01 5.72
C SER A 283 -15.16 19.43 4.52
N LEU A 284 -14.25 18.47 4.77
CA LEU A 284 -13.52 17.77 3.73
C LEU A 284 -14.46 17.13 2.69
N GLY A 285 -15.57 16.52 3.15
CA GLY A 285 -16.56 15.93 2.27
C GLY A 285 -17.23 16.95 1.35
N GLU A 286 -17.56 18.14 1.85
CA GLU A 286 -18.17 19.20 1.04
C GLU A 286 -17.21 19.70 -0.06
N ILE A 287 -15.92 19.90 0.28
CA ILE A 287 -14.87 20.29 -0.68
C ILE A 287 -14.70 19.21 -1.75
N SER A 288 -14.61 17.94 -1.35
CA SER A 288 -14.48 16.81 -2.30
C SER A 288 -15.71 16.69 -3.20
N MET A 289 -16.92 16.83 -2.64
CA MET A 289 -18.16 16.77 -3.42
C MET A 289 -18.28 17.92 -4.42
N ALA A 290 -17.73 19.10 -4.14
CA ALA A 290 -17.72 20.21 -5.09
C ALA A 290 -16.92 19.87 -6.36
N VAL A 291 -15.82 19.12 -6.24
CA VAL A 291 -15.05 18.60 -7.37
C VAL A 291 -15.79 17.43 -8.04
N GLU A 292 -16.36 16.53 -7.24
CA GLU A 292 -17.04 15.31 -7.71
C GLU A 292 -18.29 15.63 -8.57
N LYS A 293 -18.96 16.76 -8.35
CA LYS A 293 -20.07 17.21 -9.17
C LYS A 293 -19.73 17.31 -10.66
N VAL A 294 -18.49 17.65 -10.98
CA VAL A 294 -18.01 17.83 -12.36
C VAL A 294 -17.28 16.57 -12.86
N CYS A 295 -16.31 16.08 -12.10
CA CYS A 295 -15.44 14.97 -12.51
C CYS A 295 -16.05 13.59 -12.25
N GLY A 296 -17.10 13.51 -11.42
CA GLY A 296 -17.59 12.23 -10.91
C GLY A 296 -16.56 11.55 -9.98
N ARG A 297 -16.91 10.36 -9.51
CA ARG A 297 -16.01 9.52 -8.70
C ARG A 297 -15.62 8.28 -9.49
N HIS A 298 -14.32 8.03 -9.59
CA HIS A 298 -13.83 6.79 -10.20
C HIS A 298 -14.37 5.57 -9.44
N LYS A 299 -14.95 4.63 -10.19
CA LYS A 299 -15.37 3.32 -9.66
C LYS A 299 -14.50 2.25 -10.29
N ALA A 300 -13.78 1.51 -9.45
CA ALA A 300 -12.91 0.44 -9.93
C ALA A 300 -13.73 -0.66 -10.64
N VAL A 301 -13.19 -1.16 -11.76
CA VAL A 301 -13.74 -2.32 -12.45
C VAL A 301 -13.38 -3.55 -11.62
N ILE A 302 -14.42 -4.25 -11.13
CA ILE A 302 -14.25 -5.50 -10.41
C ILE A 302 -14.12 -6.63 -11.44
N ARG A 303 -12.94 -7.25 -11.51
CA ARG A 303 -12.70 -8.47 -12.27
C ARG A 303 -12.40 -9.59 -11.29
N SER A 304 -13.16 -10.68 -11.38
CA SER A 304 -12.89 -11.86 -10.56
C SER A 304 -11.81 -12.72 -11.21
N ILE A 305 -10.91 -13.24 -10.38
CA ILE A 305 -9.96 -14.30 -10.76
C ILE A 305 -10.57 -15.65 -10.41
N SER A 306 -10.28 -16.68 -11.20
CA SER A 306 -10.75 -18.04 -10.93
C SER A 306 -9.66 -19.07 -11.18
N GLY A 307 -9.70 -20.17 -10.41
CA GLY A 307 -8.83 -21.32 -10.62
C GLY A 307 -7.38 -21.14 -10.17
N VAL A 308 -6.93 -19.96 -9.74
CA VAL A 308 -5.55 -19.70 -9.31
C VAL A 308 -5.24 -20.48 -8.04
N TYR A 309 -6.09 -20.36 -7.03
CA TYR A 309 -5.94 -21.04 -5.74
C TYR A 309 -5.89 -22.56 -5.93
N SER A 310 -6.86 -23.15 -6.65
CA SER A 310 -6.94 -24.59 -6.85
C SER A 310 -5.80 -25.17 -7.66
N LYS A 311 -5.20 -24.40 -8.56
CA LYS A 311 -4.01 -24.85 -9.33
C LYS A 311 -2.73 -24.83 -8.49
N GLU A 312 -2.65 -23.92 -7.54
CA GLU A 312 -1.46 -23.75 -6.71
C GLU A 312 -1.48 -24.64 -5.45
N SER A 313 -2.68 -24.95 -4.91
CA SER A 313 -2.82 -25.80 -3.72
C SER A 313 -2.38 -27.24 -4.01
N SER A 314 -1.65 -27.83 -3.08
CA SER A 314 -1.29 -29.26 -3.10
C SER A 314 -2.40 -30.17 -2.54
N ASP A 315 -3.38 -29.63 -1.81
CA ASP A 315 -4.51 -30.38 -1.25
C ASP A 315 -5.69 -30.47 -2.24
N THR A 316 -5.49 -31.24 -3.28
CA THR A 316 -6.52 -31.48 -4.31
C THR A 316 -7.73 -32.23 -3.76
N ALA A 317 -7.54 -33.12 -2.79
CA ALA A 317 -8.62 -33.92 -2.21
C ALA A 317 -9.62 -33.05 -1.41
N ALA A 318 -9.12 -32.10 -0.62
CA ALA A 318 -9.98 -31.15 0.11
C ALA A 318 -10.77 -30.27 -0.87
N ILE A 319 -10.13 -29.78 -1.94
CA ILE A 319 -10.77 -28.96 -2.96
C ILE A 319 -11.90 -29.74 -3.67
N GLU A 320 -11.64 -31.00 -4.06
CA GLU A 320 -12.66 -31.84 -4.70
C GLU A 320 -13.83 -32.13 -3.76
N ARG A 321 -13.55 -32.39 -2.49
CA ARG A 321 -14.60 -32.57 -1.47
C ARG A 321 -15.50 -31.33 -1.36
N VAL A 322 -14.90 -30.13 -1.27
CA VAL A 322 -15.68 -28.87 -1.19
C VAL A 322 -16.50 -28.64 -2.47
N ARG A 323 -15.93 -28.90 -3.63
CA ARG A 323 -16.66 -28.81 -4.92
C ARG A 323 -17.89 -29.73 -4.93
N LYS A 324 -17.70 -30.99 -4.54
CA LYS A 324 -18.81 -31.95 -4.44
C LYS A 324 -19.91 -31.47 -3.50
N MET A 325 -19.54 -30.97 -2.32
CA MET A 325 -20.49 -30.41 -1.35
C MET A 325 -21.26 -29.21 -1.93
N THR A 326 -20.58 -28.32 -2.67
CA THR A 326 -21.23 -27.15 -3.30
C THR A 326 -22.14 -27.56 -4.43
N ASP A 327 -21.81 -28.56 -5.22
CA ASP A 327 -22.64 -29.09 -6.31
C ASP A 327 -23.87 -29.84 -5.76
N GLU A 328 -23.74 -30.56 -4.67
CA GLU A 328 -24.85 -31.20 -3.95
C GLU A 328 -25.80 -30.16 -3.35
N PHE A 329 -25.26 -29.08 -2.77
CA PHE A 329 -26.05 -27.97 -2.27
C PHE A 329 -26.83 -27.29 -3.41
N GLU A 330 -26.20 -27.03 -4.54
CA GLU A 330 -26.83 -26.40 -5.70
C GLU A 330 -27.98 -27.27 -6.23
N LYS A 331 -27.79 -28.60 -6.29
CA LYS A 331 -28.87 -29.52 -6.71
C LYS A 331 -30.07 -29.51 -5.76
N ARG A 332 -29.84 -29.35 -4.45
CA ARG A 332 -30.90 -29.33 -3.44
C ARG A 332 -31.62 -27.99 -3.37
N GLU A 333 -30.85 -26.88 -3.42
CA GLU A 333 -31.39 -25.52 -3.15
C GLU A 333 -31.61 -24.68 -4.41
N GLY A 334 -31.29 -25.20 -5.60
CA GLY A 334 -31.44 -24.49 -6.87
C GLY A 334 -30.47 -23.32 -7.06
N ARG A 335 -29.51 -23.13 -6.16
CA ARG A 335 -28.50 -22.07 -6.21
C ARG A 335 -27.20 -22.51 -5.53
N ARG A 336 -26.08 -21.96 -5.94
CA ARG A 336 -24.82 -22.17 -5.25
C ARG A 336 -24.80 -21.52 -3.86
N PRO A 337 -24.08 -22.10 -2.87
CA PRO A 337 -23.90 -21.48 -1.57
C PRO A 337 -23.20 -20.11 -1.73
N ARG A 338 -23.61 -19.15 -0.93
CA ARG A 338 -23.02 -17.82 -0.87
C ARG A 338 -22.56 -17.56 0.56
N ILE A 339 -21.32 -17.15 0.71
CA ILE A 339 -20.76 -16.74 1.98
C ILE A 339 -20.60 -15.21 1.90
N MET A 340 -21.06 -14.53 2.94
CA MET A 340 -20.79 -13.12 3.11
C MET A 340 -19.49 -13.02 3.92
N VAL A 341 -18.50 -12.36 3.36
CA VAL A 341 -17.19 -12.15 3.99
C VAL A 341 -17.06 -10.68 4.37
#